data_cde71ea36087eaf755bb8cf2245f5409
#
_entry.id   cde71ea36087eaf755bb8cf2245f5409
#
_cell.length_a   1.000
_cell.length_b   1.000
_cell.length_c   1.000
_cell.angle_alpha   90.00
_cell.angle_beta   90.00
_cell.angle_gamma   90.00
#
_symmetry.space_group_name_H-M   'P 1'
#
loop_
_entity.id
_entity.type
_entity.pdbx_description
1 polymer ?
#
loop_
_entity_poly.entity_id
_entity_poly.type
_entity_poly.pdbx_seq_one_letter_code
_entity_poly.pdbx_strand_id
1 'polypeptide(L)'
;AGMRGLMAKPGHAKAGAGEYVPTIIEVPIYSCFREGLNVSEFFISTHGVRKGLTDTALKTAESGYLTRRLVDVAQDVIIKEDDCGTDKGYWIETLMDRKTNSVIEPLQDRLVGRYSKQDVTDPKTGELIIASDEFITDELAKKIVDAGVTGMYIRSVFTCKSRLGICRKCYGRNMATGKDVEVGEAIGIMAAQSIGE
;
A
#
# COMPACT_ATOMS: atom_id res chain seq x y z
N ALA A 1 20.80 2.28 -23.06
CA ALA A 1 20.63 0.85 -23.12
C ALA A 1 21.98 0.18 -22.97
N GLY A 2 22.24 -0.41 -21.82
CA GLY A 2 23.45 -1.14 -21.53
C GLY A 2 23.35 -2.63 -21.93
N MET A 3 24.30 -3.42 -21.44
CA MET A 3 24.31 -4.88 -21.62
C MET A 3 23.04 -5.52 -21.05
N ARG A 4 22.56 -6.61 -21.67
CA ARG A 4 21.39 -7.34 -21.17
C ARG A 4 21.66 -8.14 -19.89
N GLY A 5 22.90 -8.59 -19.68
CA GLY A 5 23.33 -9.30 -18.48
C GLY A 5 22.88 -10.76 -18.40
N LEU A 6 22.60 -11.22 -17.17
CA LEU A 6 22.23 -12.61 -16.89
C LEU A 6 20.78 -12.91 -17.26
N MET A 7 20.56 -14.08 -17.88
CA MET A 7 19.25 -14.54 -18.36
C MET A 7 18.75 -15.74 -17.57
N ALA A 8 17.43 -15.88 -17.49
CA ALA A 8 16.78 -17.01 -16.81
C ALA A 8 16.92 -18.30 -17.64
N LYS A 9 17.17 -19.44 -16.96
CA LYS A 9 17.08 -20.79 -17.56
C LYS A 9 15.63 -21.15 -17.91
N PRO A 10 15.41 -21.95 -18.97
CA PRO A 10 14.11 -22.55 -19.20
C PRO A 10 13.84 -23.60 -18.10
N GLY A 11 12.65 -23.61 -17.56
CA GLY A 11 12.21 -24.57 -16.56
C GLY A 11 11.90 -23.94 -15.20
N HIS A 12 11.18 -24.72 -14.38
CA HIS A 12 10.89 -24.34 -13.00
C HIS A 12 11.91 -25.02 -12.10
N ALA A 13 12.47 -24.28 -11.14
CA ALA A 13 13.17 -24.91 -10.03
C ALA A 13 12.16 -25.82 -9.31
N LYS A 14 12.44 -27.12 -9.22
CA LYS A 14 11.69 -28.00 -8.33
C LYS A 14 12.03 -27.55 -6.91
N ALA A 15 11.17 -26.75 -6.33
CA ALA A 15 11.24 -26.40 -4.93
C ALA A 15 10.96 -27.66 -4.10
N GLY A 16 11.99 -28.40 -3.77
CA GLY A 16 11.99 -29.24 -2.59
C GLY A 16 12.10 -28.32 -1.39
N ALA A 17 11.12 -28.38 -0.50
CA ALA A 17 11.10 -27.77 0.82
C ALA A 17 12.11 -26.61 1.05
N GLY A 18 11.76 -25.41 0.60
CA GLY A 18 12.40 -24.18 1.09
C GLY A 18 13.69 -23.71 0.40
N GLU A 19 14.22 -24.41 -0.59
CA GLU A 19 15.45 -24.02 -1.27
C GLU A 19 15.14 -23.35 -2.62
N TYR A 20 15.38 -22.04 -2.67
CA TYR A 20 15.32 -21.26 -3.91
C TYR A 20 16.59 -21.55 -4.73
N VAL A 21 16.47 -22.42 -5.72
CA VAL A 21 17.55 -22.63 -6.69
C VAL A 21 17.49 -21.53 -7.76
N PRO A 22 18.48 -20.66 -7.86
CA PRO A 22 18.51 -19.62 -8.87
C PRO A 22 18.61 -20.25 -10.25
N THR A 23 17.59 -20.06 -11.08
CA THR A 23 17.51 -20.53 -12.46
C THR A 23 18.13 -19.51 -13.41
N ILE A 24 19.41 -19.20 -13.22
CA ILE A 24 20.15 -18.22 -14.02
C ILE A 24 21.18 -18.95 -14.89
N ILE A 25 21.31 -18.50 -16.14
CA ILE A 25 22.37 -18.93 -17.04
C ILE A 25 23.65 -18.19 -16.67
N GLU A 26 24.72 -18.91 -16.42
CA GLU A 26 25.99 -18.35 -15.92
C GLU A 26 26.67 -17.41 -16.92
N VAL A 27 26.47 -17.65 -18.22
CA VAL A 27 27.07 -16.82 -19.28
C VAL A 27 26.21 -15.57 -19.51
N PRO A 28 26.71 -14.38 -19.16
CA PRO A 28 25.98 -13.14 -19.36
C PRO A 28 25.99 -12.71 -20.82
N ILE A 29 24.97 -11.97 -21.23
CA ILE A 29 24.90 -11.33 -22.55
C ILE A 29 25.54 -9.95 -22.43
N TYR A 30 26.68 -9.75 -23.11
CA TYR A 30 27.40 -8.47 -23.10
C TYR A 30 26.87 -7.49 -24.14
N SER A 31 26.24 -7.99 -25.20
CA SER A 31 25.69 -7.20 -26.30
C SER A 31 24.44 -6.42 -25.88
N CYS A 32 24.18 -5.33 -26.56
CA CYS A 32 22.95 -4.55 -26.42
C CYS A 32 22.12 -4.63 -27.71
N PHE A 33 20.85 -4.23 -27.64
CA PHE A 33 19.97 -4.23 -28.82
C PHE A 33 20.43 -3.31 -29.93
N ARG A 34 21.17 -2.24 -29.62
CA ARG A 34 21.69 -1.31 -30.61
C ARG A 34 22.80 -1.95 -31.47
N GLU A 35 23.66 -2.74 -30.85
CA GLU A 35 24.76 -3.45 -31.50
C GLU A 35 24.30 -4.72 -32.20
N GLY A 36 23.16 -5.26 -31.73
CA GLY A 36 22.65 -6.56 -32.15
C GLY A 36 23.20 -7.69 -31.32
N LEU A 37 22.44 -8.78 -31.25
CA LEU A 37 22.78 -10.01 -30.53
C LEU A 37 23.29 -11.06 -31.52
N ASN A 38 24.26 -11.87 -31.11
CA ASN A 38 24.59 -13.06 -31.85
C ASN A 38 23.50 -14.14 -31.71
N VAL A 39 23.54 -15.19 -32.54
CA VAL A 39 22.49 -16.22 -32.57
C VAL A 39 22.32 -16.90 -31.23
N SER A 40 23.41 -17.20 -30.54
CA SER A 40 23.36 -17.86 -29.20
C SER A 40 22.78 -16.94 -28.15
N GLU A 41 23.16 -15.69 -28.11
CA GLU A 41 22.64 -14.68 -27.16
C GLU A 41 21.15 -14.41 -27.41
N PHE A 42 20.73 -14.35 -28.67
CA PHE A 42 19.31 -14.22 -29.01
C PHE A 42 18.51 -15.43 -28.53
N PHE A 43 19.00 -16.66 -28.83
CA PHE A 43 18.33 -17.88 -28.37
C PHE A 43 18.17 -17.92 -26.83
N ILE A 44 19.23 -17.62 -26.09
CA ILE A 44 19.20 -17.55 -24.62
C ILE A 44 18.18 -16.52 -24.16
N SER A 45 18.13 -15.35 -24.79
CA SER A 45 17.22 -14.28 -24.40
C SER A 45 15.74 -14.62 -24.65
N THR A 46 15.43 -15.46 -25.65
CA THR A 46 14.04 -15.87 -25.92
C THR A 46 13.42 -16.71 -24.83
N HIS A 47 14.20 -17.44 -24.03
CA HIS A 47 13.68 -18.20 -22.89
C HIS A 47 13.05 -17.29 -21.84
N GLY A 48 13.72 -16.19 -21.50
CA GLY A 48 13.19 -15.21 -20.54
C GLY A 48 11.92 -14.52 -21.05
N VAL A 49 11.88 -14.16 -22.33
CA VAL A 49 10.72 -13.53 -22.95
C VAL A 49 9.51 -14.49 -22.93
N ARG A 50 9.69 -15.73 -23.37
CA ARG A 50 8.63 -16.74 -23.36
C ARG A 50 8.10 -17.00 -21.95
N LYS A 51 9.00 -17.14 -20.97
CA LYS A 51 8.64 -17.32 -19.58
C LYS A 51 7.84 -16.12 -19.06
N GLY A 52 8.29 -14.89 -19.34
CA GLY A 52 7.57 -13.68 -18.93
C GLY A 52 6.16 -13.60 -19.53
N LEU A 53 5.98 -13.92 -20.79
CA LEU A 53 4.66 -13.95 -21.44
C LEU A 53 3.74 -15.01 -20.81
N THR A 54 4.27 -16.21 -20.55
CA THR A 54 3.49 -17.29 -19.91
C THR A 54 3.12 -16.93 -18.46
N ASP A 55 4.06 -16.41 -17.68
CA ASP A 55 3.84 -16.00 -16.30
C ASP A 55 2.79 -14.88 -16.23
N THR A 56 2.83 -13.92 -17.13
CA THR A 56 1.83 -12.85 -17.20
C THR A 56 0.43 -13.41 -17.46
N ALA A 57 0.29 -14.30 -18.44
CA ALA A 57 -0.99 -14.92 -18.77
C ALA A 57 -1.59 -15.72 -17.59
N LEU A 58 -0.76 -16.49 -16.87
CA LEU A 58 -1.21 -17.28 -15.71
C LEU A 58 -1.53 -16.40 -14.49
N LYS A 59 -0.66 -15.45 -14.17
CA LYS A 59 -0.85 -14.56 -13.01
C LYS A 59 -2.08 -13.66 -13.15
N THR A 60 -2.46 -13.29 -14.34
CA THR A 60 -3.69 -12.52 -14.59
C THR A 60 -4.94 -13.27 -14.11
N ALA A 61 -5.02 -14.56 -14.38
CA ALA A 61 -6.14 -15.39 -13.92
C ALA A 61 -6.16 -15.52 -12.39
N GLU A 62 -5.01 -15.73 -11.75
CA GLU A 62 -4.87 -15.83 -10.28
C GLU A 62 -5.26 -14.51 -9.60
N SER A 63 -4.77 -13.37 -10.11
CA SER A 63 -5.11 -12.04 -9.62
C SER A 63 -6.62 -11.77 -9.75
N GLY A 64 -7.22 -12.09 -10.91
CA GLY A 64 -8.66 -11.92 -11.13
C GLY A 64 -9.51 -12.78 -10.17
N TYR A 65 -9.12 -14.01 -9.92
CA TYR A 65 -9.81 -14.87 -8.95
C TYR A 65 -9.67 -14.37 -7.51
N LEU A 66 -8.48 -13.88 -7.13
CA LEU A 66 -8.27 -13.26 -5.82
C LEU A 66 -9.16 -12.03 -5.64
N THR A 67 -9.15 -11.11 -6.62
CA THR A 67 -9.97 -9.90 -6.61
C THR A 67 -11.44 -10.22 -6.44
N ARG A 68 -11.96 -11.19 -7.21
CA ARG A 68 -13.36 -11.63 -7.10
C ARG A 68 -13.71 -12.09 -5.68
N ARG A 69 -12.89 -12.94 -5.08
CA ARG A 69 -13.13 -13.43 -3.71
C ARG A 69 -13.09 -12.30 -2.69
N LEU A 70 -12.17 -11.35 -2.85
CA LEU A 70 -12.08 -10.19 -1.97
C LEU A 70 -13.32 -9.30 -2.10
N VAL A 71 -13.80 -9.05 -3.32
CA VAL A 71 -15.03 -8.28 -3.57
C VAL A 71 -16.24 -8.98 -2.96
N ASP A 72 -16.39 -10.30 -3.16
CA ASP A 72 -17.52 -11.06 -2.61
C ASP A 72 -17.61 -10.96 -1.08
N VAL A 73 -16.48 -10.88 -0.39
CA VAL A 73 -16.43 -10.72 1.09
C VAL A 73 -16.61 -9.27 1.52
N ALA A 74 -16.05 -8.32 0.77
CA ALA A 74 -15.97 -6.92 1.19
C ALA A 74 -17.10 -6.02 0.65
N GLN A 75 -17.96 -6.52 -0.24
CA GLN A 75 -19.02 -5.71 -0.91
C GLN A 75 -19.98 -5.02 0.06
N ASP A 76 -20.21 -5.61 1.23
CA ASP A 76 -21.12 -5.06 2.23
C ASP A 76 -20.48 -3.96 3.09
N VAL A 77 -19.16 -3.74 2.95
CA VAL A 77 -18.44 -2.71 3.68
C VAL A 77 -18.59 -1.38 2.95
N ILE A 78 -19.56 -0.59 3.37
CA ILE A 78 -19.88 0.74 2.83
C ILE A 78 -19.83 1.79 3.93
N ILE A 79 -19.73 3.07 3.55
CA ILE A 79 -19.90 4.17 4.49
C ILE A 79 -21.40 4.32 4.80
N LYS A 80 -21.80 4.09 6.05
CA LYS A 80 -23.22 4.08 6.45
C LYS A 80 -23.68 5.31 7.19
N GLU A 81 -22.81 5.96 7.92
CA GLU A 81 -23.13 7.06 8.83
C GLU A 81 -21.98 8.06 8.91
N ASP A 82 -22.27 9.27 9.34
CA ASP A 82 -21.25 10.30 9.47
C ASP A 82 -20.31 10.03 10.67
N ASP A 83 -20.87 9.65 11.81
CA ASP A 83 -20.10 9.40 13.04
C ASP A 83 -20.67 8.25 13.87
N CYS A 84 -19.85 7.29 14.22
CA CYS A 84 -20.21 6.16 15.07
C CYS A 84 -20.07 6.43 16.58
N GLY A 85 -19.63 7.62 16.98
CA GLY A 85 -19.48 8.01 18.39
C GLY A 85 -18.48 7.14 19.17
N THR A 86 -17.41 6.64 18.52
CA THR A 86 -16.41 5.82 19.22
C THR A 86 -15.54 6.67 20.16
N ASP A 87 -15.30 6.16 21.37
CA ASP A 87 -14.38 6.76 22.34
C ASP A 87 -12.94 6.28 22.17
N LYS A 88 -12.75 5.23 21.35
CA LYS A 88 -11.44 4.60 21.15
C LYS A 88 -10.72 5.25 19.98
N GLY A 89 -9.48 5.68 20.22
CA GLY A 89 -8.53 6.07 19.17
C GLY A 89 -7.58 4.93 18.81
N TYR A 90 -6.91 5.07 17.70
CA TYR A 90 -5.80 4.22 17.26
C TYR A 90 -4.51 5.03 17.30
N TRP A 91 -3.52 4.53 18.04
CA TRP A 91 -2.22 5.21 18.16
C TRP A 91 -1.42 5.06 16.87
N ILE A 92 -0.89 6.17 16.36
CA ILE A 92 0.02 6.18 15.22
C ILE A 92 1.29 6.98 15.54
N GLU A 93 2.38 6.47 15.00
CA GLU A 93 3.71 7.06 15.06
C GLU A 93 4.43 6.82 13.73
N THR A 94 5.61 7.36 13.56
CA THR A 94 6.46 7.09 12.37
C THR A 94 6.72 5.58 12.26
N LEU A 95 6.44 5.00 11.10
CA LEU A 95 6.69 3.59 10.85
C LEU A 95 8.15 3.39 10.47
N MET A 96 8.87 2.64 11.31
CA MET A 96 10.28 2.33 11.11
C MET A 96 10.49 0.83 10.88
N ASP A 97 11.41 0.48 9.99
CA ASP A 97 11.88 -0.90 9.85
C ASP A 97 12.78 -1.25 11.05
N ARG A 98 12.39 -2.28 11.79
CA ARG A 98 13.13 -2.76 12.98
C ARG A 98 14.53 -3.31 12.66
N LYS A 99 14.78 -3.72 11.41
CA LYS A 99 16.08 -4.32 11.02
C LYS A 99 17.05 -3.27 10.52
N THR A 100 16.58 -2.32 9.73
CA THR A 100 17.43 -1.33 9.06
C THR A 100 17.39 0.04 9.75
N ASN A 101 16.49 0.26 10.72
CA ASN A 101 16.21 1.57 11.33
C ASN A 101 15.88 2.66 10.30
N SER A 102 15.46 2.27 9.11
CA SER A 102 15.01 3.22 8.09
C SER A 102 13.54 3.56 8.30
N VAL A 103 13.18 4.81 8.01
CA VAL A 103 11.78 5.25 8.01
C VAL A 103 11.10 4.66 6.78
N ILE A 104 10.06 3.84 7.00
CA ILE A 104 9.22 3.27 5.94
C ILE A 104 8.18 4.30 5.53
N GLU A 105 7.50 4.89 6.51
CA GLU A 105 6.45 5.88 6.29
C GLU A 105 6.51 6.95 7.40
N PRO A 106 6.68 8.23 7.03
CA PRO A 106 6.74 9.31 8.01
C PRO A 106 5.38 9.56 8.65
N LEU A 107 5.38 10.09 9.88
CA LEU A 107 4.16 10.40 10.61
C LEU A 107 3.23 11.35 9.83
N GLN A 108 3.78 12.32 9.11
CA GLN A 108 3.03 13.27 8.32
C GLN A 108 2.08 12.57 7.34
N ASP A 109 2.60 11.63 6.53
CA ASP A 109 1.82 10.95 5.50
C ASP A 109 0.74 10.03 6.10
N ARG A 110 0.98 9.52 7.31
CA ARG A 110 0.03 8.69 8.06
C ARG A 110 -1.10 9.49 8.70
N LEU A 111 -0.88 10.78 8.96
CA LEU A 111 -1.87 11.69 9.56
C LEU A 111 -2.83 12.28 8.53
N VAL A 112 -2.33 12.62 7.36
CA VAL A 112 -3.10 13.30 6.32
C VAL A 112 -4.37 12.53 5.97
N GLY A 113 -5.52 13.24 5.97
CA GLY A 113 -6.80 12.68 5.62
C GLY A 113 -7.46 11.82 6.71
N ARG A 114 -6.96 11.87 7.95
CA ARG A 114 -7.55 11.23 9.11
C ARG A 114 -8.22 12.25 10.03
N TYR A 115 -9.03 11.79 10.95
CA TYR A 115 -9.60 12.60 12.01
C TYR A 115 -8.83 12.41 13.31
N SER A 116 -8.50 13.50 13.99
CA SER A 116 -7.91 13.44 15.33
C SER A 116 -8.90 12.81 16.32
N LYS A 117 -8.41 12.02 17.28
CA LYS A 117 -9.25 11.52 18.39
C LYS A 117 -9.03 12.29 19.69
N GLN A 118 -7.99 13.08 19.78
CA GLN A 118 -7.63 13.87 20.95
C GLN A 118 -7.23 15.27 20.55
N ASP A 119 -7.31 16.19 21.49
CA ASP A 119 -6.73 17.51 21.33
C ASP A 119 -5.21 17.38 21.30
N VAL A 120 -4.58 17.97 20.29
CA VAL A 120 -3.12 17.98 20.16
C VAL A 120 -2.61 19.40 20.36
N THR A 121 -1.79 19.55 21.39
CA THR A 121 -1.15 20.82 21.74
C THR A 121 0.34 20.79 21.40
N ASP A 122 0.91 21.93 21.08
CA ASP A 122 2.35 22.07 20.88
C ASP A 122 3.07 21.83 22.22
N PRO A 123 4.00 20.85 22.29
CA PRO A 123 4.72 20.58 23.53
C PRO A 123 5.62 21.74 24.01
N LYS A 124 5.91 22.71 23.13
CA LYS A 124 6.78 23.88 23.46
C LYS A 124 5.98 25.11 23.86
N THR A 125 4.91 25.42 23.14
CA THR A 125 4.12 26.65 23.35
C THR A 125 2.86 26.40 24.18
N GLY A 126 2.36 25.15 24.21
CA GLY A 126 1.10 24.79 24.85
C GLY A 126 -0.14 25.22 24.06
N GLU A 127 0.02 25.77 22.87
CA GLU A 127 -1.08 26.16 21.99
C GLU A 127 -1.76 24.94 21.39
N LEU A 128 -3.08 25.01 21.21
CA LEU A 128 -3.85 23.98 20.55
C LEU A 128 -3.60 24.02 19.05
N ILE A 129 -3.06 22.92 18.49
CA ILE A 129 -2.80 22.79 17.04
C ILE A 129 -4.04 22.24 16.33
N ILE A 130 -4.68 21.23 16.92
CA ILE A 130 -5.87 20.58 16.36
C ILE A 130 -6.77 20.10 17.49
N ALA A 131 -8.08 20.26 17.32
CA ALA A 131 -9.08 19.76 18.26
C ALA A 131 -9.45 18.29 18.00
N SER A 132 -10.07 17.68 19.00
CA SER A 132 -10.64 16.34 18.85
C SER A 132 -11.72 16.31 17.78
N ASP A 133 -11.78 15.20 17.02
CA ASP A 133 -12.70 14.98 15.92
C ASP A 133 -12.61 16.00 14.75
N GLU A 134 -11.47 16.67 14.62
CA GLU A 134 -11.15 17.56 13.50
C GLU A 134 -10.37 16.82 12.40
N PHE A 135 -10.64 17.18 11.13
CA PHE A 135 -10.01 16.60 9.95
C PHE A 135 -8.58 17.15 9.75
N ILE A 136 -7.61 16.25 9.59
CA ILE A 136 -6.21 16.60 9.44
C ILE A 136 -5.90 16.84 7.96
N THR A 137 -5.68 18.11 7.61
CA THR A 137 -5.19 18.52 6.28
C THR A 137 -3.68 18.36 6.17
N ASP A 138 -3.14 18.45 4.93
CA ASP A 138 -1.68 18.40 4.69
C ASP A 138 -0.93 19.50 5.48
N GLU A 139 -1.52 20.69 5.59
CA GLU A 139 -0.93 21.81 6.34
C GLU A 139 -0.91 21.57 7.86
N LEU A 140 -2.00 21.02 8.40
CA LEU A 140 -2.10 20.66 9.82
C LEU A 140 -1.16 19.51 10.18
N ALA A 141 -1.07 18.48 9.34
CA ALA A 141 -0.14 17.38 9.54
C ALA A 141 1.31 17.86 9.59
N LYS A 142 1.69 18.80 8.71
CA LYS A 142 3.01 19.40 8.74
C LYS A 142 3.26 20.20 10.03
N LYS A 143 2.31 21.03 10.48
CA LYS A 143 2.41 21.77 11.74
C LYS A 143 2.59 20.84 12.94
N ILE A 144 1.86 19.72 13.00
CA ILE A 144 1.95 18.72 14.07
C ILE A 144 3.38 18.13 14.14
N VAL A 145 3.94 17.77 12.97
CA VAL A 145 5.29 17.21 12.90
C VAL A 145 6.36 18.24 13.23
N ASP A 146 6.22 19.47 12.73
CA ASP A 146 7.16 20.60 12.99
C ASP A 146 7.16 21.00 14.47
N ALA A 147 6.03 20.87 15.17
CA ALA A 147 5.93 21.05 16.62
C ALA A 147 6.66 19.96 17.44
N GLY A 148 7.07 18.85 16.78
CA GLY A 148 7.84 17.78 17.41
C GLY A 148 6.97 16.68 18.05
N VAL A 149 5.71 16.58 17.66
CA VAL A 149 4.82 15.48 18.10
C VAL A 149 5.27 14.18 17.44
N THR A 150 5.59 13.17 18.24
CA THR A 150 6.09 11.85 17.77
C THR A 150 5.01 10.85 17.45
N GLY A 151 3.81 11.05 17.98
CA GLY A 151 2.65 10.20 17.74
C GLY A 151 1.38 10.77 18.36
N MET A 152 0.23 10.32 17.86
CA MET A 152 -1.08 10.77 18.36
C MET A 152 -2.16 9.72 18.14
N TYR A 153 -3.30 9.90 18.82
CA TYR A 153 -4.50 9.07 18.59
C TYR A 153 -5.34 9.66 17.47
N ILE A 154 -5.63 8.82 16.48
CA ILE A 154 -6.53 9.14 15.37
C ILE A 154 -7.77 8.24 15.38
N ARG A 155 -8.80 8.65 14.65
CA ARG A 155 -9.94 7.78 14.31
C ARG A 155 -9.51 6.77 13.25
N SER A 156 -9.94 5.52 13.41
CA SER A 156 -9.55 4.43 12.52
C SER A 156 -10.71 3.48 12.26
N VAL A 157 -10.67 2.82 11.12
CA VAL A 157 -11.59 1.74 10.76
C VAL A 157 -11.57 0.60 11.76
N PHE A 158 -10.43 0.34 12.40
CA PHE A 158 -10.26 -0.73 13.39
C PHE A 158 -10.98 -0.46 14.73
N THR A 159 -11.27 0.79 15.03
CA THR A 159 -11.95 1.19 16.28
C THR A 159 -13.38 1.68 16.04
N CYS A 160 -13.87 1.56 14.81
CA CYS A 160 -15.21 1.98 14.44
C CYS A 160 -16.27 1.10 15.12
N LYS A 161 -17.32 1.73 15.67
CA LYS A 161 -18.46 1.05 16.32
C LYS A 161 -19.64 0.82 15.36
N SER A 162 -19.56 1.28 14.10
CA SER A 162 -20.61 1.11 13.09
C SER A 162 -20.89 -0.36 12.81
N ARG A 163 -22.16 -0.74 12.70
CA ARG A 163 -22.57 -2.11 12.35
C ARG A 163 -22.65 -2.27 10.84
N LEU A 164 -22.09 -3.35 10.31
CA LEU A 164 -22.12 -3.68 8.87
C LEU A 164 -21.65 -2.52 7.96
N GLY A 165 -20.49 -1.97 8.27
CA GLY A 165 -19.91 -0.86 7.51
C GLY A 165 -18.99 -0.01 8.37
N ILE A 166 -18.64 1.16 7.89
CA ILE A 166 -17.73 2.10 8.55
C ILE A 166 -18.36 3.49 8.52
N CYS A 167 -18.09 4.32 9.53
CA CYS A 167 -18.52 5.71 9.51
C CYS A 167 -17.51 6.60 8.77
N ARG A 168 -17.97 7.72 8.25
CA ARG A 168 -17.21 8.71 7.51
C ARG A 168 -15.96 9.18 8.25
N LYS A 169 -16.10 9.59 9.52
CA LYS A 169 -14.97 10.07 10.32
C LYS A 169 -13.91 8.99 10.60
N CYS A 170 -14.29 7.72 10.77
CA CYS A 170 -13.33 6.64 11.00
C CYS A 170 -12.59 6.23 9.72
N TYR A 171 -13.19 6.44 8.55
CA TYR A 171 -12.55 6.22 7.26
C TYR A 171 -11.67 7.41 6.86
N GLY A 172 -12.25 8.63 6.87
CA GLY A 172 -11.57 9.88 6.54
C GLY A 172 -11.58 10.21 5.05
N ARG A 173 -10.42 10.50 4.49
CA ARG A 173 -10.23 11.02 3.14
C ARG A 173 -10.51 9.98 2.06
N ASN A 174 -11.30 10.36 1.06
CA ASN A 174 -11.39 9.65 -0.20
C ASN A 174 -10.14 9.96 -1.05
N MET A 175 -9.39 8.91 -1.42
CA MET A 175 -8.11 9.06 -2.13
C MET A 175 -8.27 9.59 -3.55
N ALA A 176 -9.43 9.38 -4.19
CA ALA A 176 -9.68 9.84 -5.55
C ALA A 176 -9.98 11.34 -5.61
N THR A 177 -10.77 11.85 -4.65
CA THR A 177 -11.22 13.25 -4.65
C THR A 177 -10.38 14.16 -3.76
N GLY A 178 -9.62 13.59 -2.82
CA GLY A 178 -8.86 14.30 -1.81
C GLY A 178 -9.72 14.95 -0.70
N LYS A 179 -11.05 14.78 -0.76
CA LYS A 179 -12.02 15.29 0.22
C LYS A 179 -12.48 14.17 1.14
N ASP A 180 -13.29 14.52 2.13
CA ASP A 180 -13.98 13.53 2.96
C ASP A 180 -14.79 12.56 2.11
N VAL A 181 -14.83 11.31 2.55
CA VAL A 181 -15.65 10.27 1.93
C VAL A 181 -17.15 10.58 2.11
N GLU A 182 -17.97 10.24 1.13
CA GLU A 182 -19.41 10.42 1.21
C GLU A 182 -20.11 9.18 1.77
N VAL A 183 -21.28 9.41 2.41
CA VAL A 183 -22.12 8.30 2.88
C VAL A 183 -22.70 7.55 1.69
N GLY A 184 -22.62 6.23 1.73
CA GLY A 184 -23.03 5.33 0.64
C GLY A 184 -21.88 4.84 -0.24
N GLU A 185 -20.65 5.31 -0.05
CA GLU A 185 -19.49 4.90 -0.85
C GLU A 185 -19.06 3.47 -0.52
N ALA A 186 -18.85 2.66 -1.57
CA ALA A 186 -18.50 1.23 -1.47
C ALA A 186 -17.00 1.03 -1.27
N ILE A 187 -16.50 1.40 -0.10
CA ILE A 187 -15.07 1.36 0.25
C ILE A 187 -14.48 -0.04 0.25
N GLY A 188 -15.28 -1.07 0.56
CA GLY A 188 -14.83 -2.46 0.56
C GLY A 188 -14.50 -2.96 -0.84
N ILE A 189 -15.29 -2.58 -1.84
CA ILE A 189 -15.01 -2.91 -3.25
C ILE A 189 -13.74 -2.20 -3.72
N MET A 190 -13.58 -0.92 -3.39
CA MET A 190 -12.36 -0.17 -3.75
C MET A 190 -11.11 -0.80 -3.11
N ALA A 191 -11.17 -1.18 -1.84
CA ALA A 191 -10.07 -1.86 -1.18
C ALA A 191 -9.74 -3.21 -1.84
N ALA A 192 -10.75 -4.01 -2.16
CA ALA A 192 -10.58 -5.31 -2.82
C ALA A 192 -9.93 -5.18 -4.21
N GLN A 193 -10.34 -4.17 -4.99
CA GLN A 193 -9.75 -3.88 -6.29
C GLN A 193 -8.30 -3.42 -6.18
N SER A 194 -8.00 -2.50 -5.24
CA SER A 194 -6.63 -2.01 -5.02
C SER A 194 -5.67 -3.10 -4.55
N ILE A 195 -6.15 -4.12 -3.82
CA ILE A 195 -5.33 -5.27 -3.42
C ILE A 195 -5.14 -6.24 -4.59
N GLY A 196 -6.13 -6.35 -5.47
CA GLY A 196 -6.14 -7.30 -6.58
C GLY A 196 -5.37 -6.84 -7.83
N GLU A 197 -5.14 -5.54 -7.98
CA GLU A 197 -4.28 -4.97 -9.03
C GLU A 197 -2.79 -5.14 -8.69
#